data_5b45a1cba27a72fbde566633b3930fad
#
_entry.id   5b45a1cba27a72fbde566633b3930fad
#
_cell.length_a   1.000
_cell.length_b   1.000
_cell.length_c   1.000
_cell.angle_alpha   90.00
_cell.angle_beta   90.00
_cell.angle_gamma   90.00
#
_symmetry.space_group_name_H-M   'P 1'
#
loop_
_entity.id
_entity.type
_entity.pdbx_description
1 polymer ?
#
loop_
_entity_poly.entity_id
_entity_poly.type
_entity_poly.pdbx_seq_one_letter_code
_entity_poly.pdbx_strand_id
1 'polypeptide(L)'
;MAGKRTVLTVRLRRLAAMLHEMREHAGLSKEVVSAKTGINVTTLYRIETAQARPQRRTLTAMLDLYGIAEPQRSDALQLLVDALRPGMARSFEDAVSEVYGAYINFEAEALSARFFQSTYMPGLLQTEEYALAVYQTTMPKISDQVIEQRIRARQERAGVLAKDDPLELWVVLDEAVIRRLVGGREVMVQQFSRLLDNTEKRNVILQILPFDAGAHPGMLGSFTLLDFPDPADPELVYVEGIASDELIEGHPEVRRYGVMFDQLRAMALSPRDSINMIQEAVRALES
;
A
#
# COMPACT_ATOMS: atom_id res chain seq x y z
N MET A 1 -15.04 25.07 9.18
CA MET A 1 -13.78 24.75 8.49
C MET A 1 -13.45 23.30 8.83
N ALA A 2 -13.63 22.36 7.91
CA ALA A 2 -13.19 20.99 8.09
C ALA A 2 -11.67 21.02 8.20
N GLY A 3 -11.12 20.55 9.33
CA GLY A 3 -9.67 20.45 9.53
C GLY A 3 -9.07 19.59 8.42
N LYS A 4 -8.01 20.07 7.80
CA LYS A 4 -7.28 19.36 6.75
C LYS A 4 -6.90 17.97 7.30
N ARG A 5 -7.47 16.91 6.76
CA ARG A 5 -7.21 15.54 7.20
C ARG A 5 -5.74 15.21 7.00
N THR A 6 -5.13 14.58 7.98
CA THR A 6 -3.73 14.16 7.90
C THR A 6 -3.70 12.80 7.22
N VAL A 7 -3.16 12.74 6.00
CA VAL A 7 -2.98 11.45 5.31
C VAL A 7 -1.82 10.69 5.98
N LEU A 8 -2.06 9.42 6.27
CA LEU A 8 -1.10 8.55 6.95
C LEU A 8 0.12 8.28 6.04
N THR A 9 1.33 8.35 6.62
CA THR A 9 2.60 8.04 5.96
C THR A 9 3.44 7.16 6.88
N VAL A 10 4.40 6.42 6.33
CA VAL A 10 5.35 5.60 7.12
C VAL A 10 6.03 6.45 8.21
N ARG A 11 6.47 7.65 7.85
CA ARG A 11 7.17 8.57 8.77
C ARG A 11 6.30 9.03 9.93
N LEU A 12 5.01 9.33 9.66
CA LEU A 12 4.07 9.70 10.72
C LEU A 12 3.78 8.51 11.63
N ARG A 13 3.64 7.31 11.06
CA ARG A 13 3.45 6.06 11.81
C ARG A 13 4.66 5.78 12.72
N ARG A 14 5.89 5.91 12.19
CA ARG A 14 7.13 5.74 12.94
C ARG A 14 7.24 6.75 14.09
N LEU A 15 6.93 8.02 13.83
CA LEU A 15 6.92 9.05 14.89
C LEU A 15 5.91 8.70 15.98
N ALA A 16 4.72 8.25 15.62
CA ALA A 16 3.67 7.88 16.56
C ALA A 16 4.09 6.69 17.45
N ALA A 17 4.63 5.63 16.85
CA ALA A 17 5.15 4.46 17.55
C ALA A 17 6.29 4.86 18.53
N MET A 18 7.26 5.64 18.06
CA MET A 18 8.36 6.14 18.87
C MET A 18 7.86 6.93 20.08
N LEU A 19 6.87 7.82 19.90
CA LEU A 19 6.31 8.61 21.01
C LEU A 19 5.54 7.75 22.00
N HIS A 20 4.82 6.74 21.52
CA HIS A 20 4.14 5.77 22.36
C HIS A 20 5.13 5.00 23.24
N GLU A 21 6.20 4.45 22.66
CA GLU A 21 7.25 3.73 23.37
C GLU A 21 7.97 4.60 24.38
N MET A 22 8.35 5.83 24.01
CA MET A 22 8.99 6.80 24.90
C MET A 22 8.11 7.10 26.12
N ARG A 23 6.80 7.27 25.94
CA ARG A 23 5.86 7.48 27.04
C ARG A 23 5.78 6.28 27.96
N GLU A 24 5.66 5.07 27.40
CA GLU A 24 5.60 3.82 28.17
C GLU A 24 6.89 3.60 28.98
N HIS A 25 8.06 3.82 28.37
CA HIS A 25 9.35 3.73 29.07
C HIS A 25 9.49 4.78 30.18
N ALA A 26 8.90 5.96 30.01
CA ALA A 26 8.84 6.97 31.07
C ALA A 26 7.85 6.63 32.19
N GLY A 27 7.07 5.53 32.05
CA GLY A 27 6.07 5.10 33.04
C GLY A 27 4.89 6.08 33.15
N LEU A 28 4.57 6.84 32.11
CA LEU A 28 3.55 7.89 32.16
C LEU A 28 2.25 7.43 31.47
N SER A 29 1.11 7.63 32.17
CA SER A 29 -0.19 7.51 31.51
C SER A 29 -0.52 8.77 30.68
N LYS A 30 -1.44 8.64 29.70
CA LYS A 30 -1.89 9.78 28.89
C LYS A 30 -2.52 10.89 29.72
N GLU A 31 -3.17 10.53 30.82
CA GLU A 31 -3.79 11.46 31.78
C GLU A 31 -2.71 12.29 32.50
N VAL A 32 -1.62 11.65 32.93
CA VAL A 32 -0.49 12.33 33.55
C VAL A 32 0.21 13.28 32.57
N VAL A 33 0.43 12.83 31.32
CA VAL A 33 0.98 13.67 30.25
C VAL A 33 0.06 14.87 29.99
N SER A 34 -1.25 14.65 29.89
CA SER A 34 -2.25 15.70 29.72
C SER A 34 -2.20 16.75 30.85
N ALA A 35 -2.18 16.29 32.10
CA ALA A 35 -2.12 17.17 33.28
C ALA A 35 -0.85 18.03 33.32
N LYS A 36 0.31 17.48 32.88
CA LYS A 36 1.60 18.19 32.93
C LYS A 36 1.86 19.08 31.73
N THR A 37 1.35 18.73 30.54
CA THR A 37 1.64 19.46 29.30
C THR A 37 0.47 20.34 28.83
N GLY A 38 -0.73 20.15 29.38
CA GLY A 38 -1.95 20.77 28.87
C GLY A 38 -2.46 20.20 27.54
N ILE A 39 -1.85 19.15 27.01
CA ILE A 39 -2.29 18.50 25.78
C ILE A 39 -3.46 17.57 26.12
N ASN A 40 -4.59 17.72 25.42
CA ASN A 40 -5.77 16.89 25.67
C ASN A 40 -5.47 15.40 25.42
N VAL A 41 -6.01 14.50 26.28
CA VAL A 41 -5.84 13.04 26.20
C VAL A 41 -6.22 12.48 24.82
N THR A 42 -7.33 12.97 24.23
CA THR A 42 -7.74 12.58 22.87
C THR A 42 -6.71 13.00 21.83
N THR A 43 -6.07 14.16 21.99
CA THR A 43 -5.00 14.60 21.09
C THR A 43 -3.76 13.73 21.24
N LEU A 44 -3.37 13.36 22.45
CA LEU A 44 -2.27 12.44 22.72
C LEU A 44 -2.56 11.07 22.06
N TYR A 45 -3.75 10.53 22.27
CA TYR A 45 -4.17 9.29 21.63
C TYR A 45 -4.03 9.35 20.11
N ARG A 46 -4.57 10.42 19.48
CA ARG A 46 -4.50 10.59 18.03
C ARG A 46 -3.05 10.76 17.51
N ILE A 47 -2.17 11.35 18.29
CA ILE A 47 -0.74 11.47 17.94
C ILE A 47 -0.08 10.08 18.01
N GLU A 48 -0.27 9.33 19.09
CA GLU A 48 0.34 8.01 19.30
C GLU A 48 -0.26 6.91 18.39
N THR A 49 -1.40 7.17 17.75
CA THR A 49 -2.04 6.28 16.75
C THR A 49 -1.91 6.82 15.32
N ALA A 50 -1.01 7.79 15.09
CA ALA A 50 -0.76 8.43 13.80
C ALA A 50 -1.99 9.10 13.14
N GLN A 51 -3.11 9.27 13.86
CA GLN A 51 -4.32 9.95 13.39
C GLN A 51 -4.18 11.48 13.38
N ALA A 52 -3.16 12.01 14.06
CA ALA A 52 -2.84 13.43 14.05
C ALA A 52 -1.33 13.65 14.13
N ARG A 53 -0.85 14.59 13.33
CA ARG A 53 0.54 15.02 13.39
C ARG A 53 0.70 16.05 14.51
N PRO A 54 1.67 15.89 15.44
CA PRO A 54 1.94 16.89 16.46
C PRO A 54 2.50 18.17 15.84
N GLN A 55 2.20 19.33 16.44
CA GLN A 55 2.96 20.53 16.16
C GLN A 55 4.34 20.42 16.83
N ARG A 56 5.36 21.13 16.31
CA ARG A 56 6.71 21.12 16.87
C ARG A 56 6.74 21.40 18.38
N ARG A 57 5.97 22.42 18.83
CA ARG A 57 5.85 22.76 20.26
C ARG A 57 5.27 21.61 21.10
N THR A 58 4.28 20.91 20.56
CA THR A 58 3.63 19.75 21.20
C THR A 58 4.63 18.61 21.35
N LEU A 59 5.33 18.27 20.26
CA LEU A 59 6.37 17.24 20.27
C LEU A 59 7.48 17.60 21.28
N THR A 60 7.98 18.83 21.27
CA THR A 60 9.00 19.26 22.21
C THR A 60 8.55 19.11 23.67
N ALA A 61 7.32 19.53 24.01
CA ALA A 61 6.77 19.37 25.35
C ALA A 61 6.64 17.89 25.79
N MET A 62 6.29 16.99 24.85
CA MET A 62 6.25 15.54 25.11
C MET A 62 7.67 15.01 25.38
N LEU A 63 8.64 15.34 24.53
CA LEU A 63 10.03 14.88 24.67
C LEU A 63 10.68 15.38 25.97
N ASP A 64 10.41 16.63 26.36
CA ASP A 64 10.90 17.22 27.62
C ASP A 64 10.32 16.45 28.82
N LEU A 65 9.02 16.19 28.81
CA LEU A 65 8.34 15.46 29.89
C LEU A 65 8.80 14.00 30.01
N TYR A 66 9.08 13.35 28.87
CA TYR A 66 9.56 11.96 28.82
C TYR A 66 11.05 11.84 29.15
N GLY A 67 11.78 12.97 29.29
CA GLY A 67 13.19 12.99 29.61
C GLY A 67 14.09 12.52 28.46
N ILE A 68 13.66 12.72 27.22
CA ILE A 68 14.37 12.24 26.04
C ILE A 68 15.56 13.14 25.72
N ALA A 69 16.76 12.55 25.78
CA ALA A 69 18.03 13.18 25.45
C ALA A 69 18.43 12.95 23.97
N GLU A 70 19.55 13.57 23.56
CA GLU A 70 20.16 13.26 22.26
C GLU A 70 20.80 11.85 22.26
N PRO A 71 20.83 11.14 21.14
CA PRO A 71 20.37 11.57 19.80
C PRO A 71 18.86 11.40 19.54
N GLN A 72 18.14 10.60 20.33
CA GLN A 72 16.72 10.25 20.11
C GLN A 72 15.80 11.48 19.98
N ARG A 73 16.14 12.57 20.67
CA ARG A 73 15.41 13.83 20.55
C ARG A 73 15.51 14.41 19.13
N SER A 74 16.70 14.44 18.57
CA SER A 74 16.94 14.90 17.21
C SER A 74 16.23 14.02 16.19
N ASP A 75 16.24 12.69 16.38
CA ASP A 75 15.56 11.72 15.50
C ASP A 75 14.05 11.96 15.46
N ALA A 76 13.41 12.15 16.63
CA ALA A 76 11.99 12.46 16.71
C ALA A 76 11.63 13.79 16.03
N LEU A 77 12.46 14.83 16.19
CA LEU A 77 12.26 16.11 15.53
C LEU A 77 12.46 16.03 14.03
N GLN A 78 13.41 15.21 13.56
CA GLN A 78 13.64 14.97 12.14
C GLN A 78 12.48 14.20 11.52
N LEU A 79 11.97 13.14 12.17
CA LEU A 79 10.78 12.41 11.73
C LEU A 79 9.56 13.35 11.59
N LEU A 80 9.39 14.31 12.51
CA LEU A 80 8.33 15.31 12.36
C LEU A 80 8.51 16.15 11.09
N VAL A 81 9.74 16.59 10.78
CA VAL A 81 10.05 17.36 9.57
C VAL A 81 9.77 16.51 8.33
N ASP A 82 10.18 15.24 8.34
CA ASP A 82 9.98 14.33 7.23
C ASP A 82 8.50 13.97 7.04
N ALA A 83 7.73 13.85 8.14
CA ALA A 83 6.28 13.67 8.10
C ALA A 83 5.52 14.92 7.59
N LEU A 84 6.21 16.08 7.44
CA LEU A 84 5.66 17.27 6.79
C LEU A 84 5.77 17.22 5.26
N ARG A 85 6.66 16.38 4.72
CA ARG A 85 6.80 16.22 3.28
C ARG A 85 5.52 15.61 2.73
N PRO A 86 4.96 16.16 1.63
CA PRO A 86 3.77 15.57 1.02
C PRO A 86 4.10 14.15 0.54
N GLY A 87 3.23 13.20 0.91
CA GLY A 87 3.25 11.88 0.32
C GLY A 87 2.77 11.92 -1.14
N MET A 88 2.99 10.84 -1.88
CA MET A 88 2.61 10.69 -3.29
C MET A 88 1.10 10.91 -3.50
N ALA A 89 0.26 10.47 -2.55
CA ALA A 89 -1.20 10.61 -2.64
C ALA A 89 -1.70 12.07 -2.60
N ARG A 90 -0.87 13.05 -2.23
CA ARG A 90 -1.32 14.45 -2.07
C ARG A 90 -1.88 15.05 -3.36
N SER A 91 -1.32 14.69 -4.50
CA SER A 91 -1.77 15.19 -5.81
C SER A 91 -3.16 14.66 -6.20
N PHE A 92 -3.69 13.67 -5.46
CA PHE A 92 -4.90 12.93 -5.79
C PHE A 92 -5.90 12.86 -4.62
N GLU A 93 -5.72 13.68 -3.56
CA GLU A 93 -6.52 13.64 -2.32
C GLU A 93 -8.04 13.72 -2.58
N ASP A 94 -8.45 14.48 -3.60
CA ASP A 94 -9.86 14.66 -3.95
C ASP A 94 -10.44 13.48 -4.78
N ALA A 95 -9.59 12.64 -5.34
CA ALA A 95 -9.99 11.56 -6.23
C ALA A 95 -9.97 10.18 -5.57
N VAL A 96 -9.34 10.03 -4.39
CA VAL A 96 -9.14 8.75 -3.73
C VAL A 96 -9.66 8.76 -2.28
N SER A 97 -9.99 7.57 -1.75
CA SER A 97 -10.32 7.42 -0.33
C SER A 97 -9.11 7.70 0.56
N GLU A 98 -9.33 8.05 1.83
CA GLU A 98 -8.26 8.29 2.80
C GLU A 98 -7.38 7.05 2.98
N VAL A 99 -7.99 5.87 3.06
CA VAL A 99 -7.28 4.58 3.21
C VAL A 99 -6.46 4.25 1.97
N TYR A 100 -7.02 4.45 0.78
CA TYR A 100 -6.28 4.23 -0.47
C TYR A 100 -5.15 5.24 -0.64
N GLY A 101 -5.34 6.50 -0.24
CA GLY A 101 -4.28 7.50 -0.20
C GLY A 101 -3.15 7.12 0.76
N ALA A 102 -3.47 6.58 1.93
CA ALA A 102 -2.47 6.04 2.86
C ALA A 102 -1.72 4.86 2.24
N TYR A 103 -2.43 3.91 1.61
CA TYR A 103 -1.82 2.78 0.90
C TYR A 103 -0.83 3.24 -0.18
N ILE A 104 -1.20 4.24 -1.01
CA ILE A 104 -0.29 4.82 -2.02
C ILE A 104 1.00 5.35 -1.38
N ASN A 105 0.89 6.03 -0.23
CA ASN A 105 2.06 6.54 0.47
C ASN A 105 2.93 5.43 1.04
N PHE A 106 2.33 4.38 1.58
CA PHE A 106 3.05 3.20 2.09
C PHE A 106 3.75 2.44 0.95
N GLU A 107 3.07 2.21 -0.17
CA GLU A 107 3.62 1.54 -1.34
C GLU A 107 4.85 2.30 -1.91
N ALA A 108 4.80 3.63 -1.91
CA ALA A 108 5.90 4.47 -2.40
C ALA A 108 7.18 4.37 -1.54
N GLU A 109 7.04 4.08 -0.25
CA GLU A 109 8.13 3.96 0.73
C GLU A 109 8.49 2.49 1.07
N ALA A 110 7.74 1.51 0.54
CA ALA A 110 7.99 0.09 0.78
C ALA A 110 9.29 -0.38 0.11
N LEU A 111 9.95 -1.35 0.76
CA LEU A 111 11.07 -2.12 0.22
C LEU A 111 10.54 -3.19 -0.73
N SER A 112 9.52 -3.93 -0.28
CA SER A 112 8.90 -4.99 -1.07
C SER A 112 7.38 -4.96 -0.99
N ALA A 113 6.75 -5.49 -2.03
CA ALA A 113 5.30 -5.66 -2.11
C ALA A 113 4.97 -7.05 -2.66
N ARG A 114 4.08 -7.76 -1.97
CA ARG A 114 3.60 -9.09 -2.34
C ARG A 114 2.10 -8.99 -2.63
N PHE A 115 1.73 -9.20 -3.88
CA PHE A 115 0.35 -9.09 -4.37
C PHE A 115 -0.24 -10.45 -4.66
N PHE A 116 -1.39 -10.75 -4.09
CA PHE A 116 -2.30 -11.75 -4.64
C PHE A 116 -3.50 -11.04 -5.26
N GLN A 117 -3.78 -11.32 -6.53
CA GLN A 117 -4.90 -10.72 -7.26
C GLN A 117 -5.76 -11.79 -7.94
N SER A 118 -7.06 -11.80 -7.63
CA SER A 118 -8.02 -12.81 -8.14
C SER A 118 -9.02 -12.25 -9.14
N THR A 119 -9.12 -10.93 -9.30
CA THR A 119 -10.19 -10.30 -10.09
C THR A 119 -9.70 -9.48 -11.27
N TYR A 120 -8.63 -8.71 -11.12
CA TYR A 120 -8.04 -7.85 -12.16
C TYR A 120 -6.55 -7.63 -11.92
N MET A 121 -5.85 -7.08 -12.91
CA MET A 121 -4.42 -6.80 -12.85
C MET A 121 -4.07 -5.84 -11.69
N PRO A 122 -2.95 -6.03 -10.99
CA PRO A 122 -2.49 -5.09 -9.97
C PRO A 122 -2.26 -3.70 -10.56
N GLY A 123 -2.63 -2.65 -9.81
CA GLY A 123 -2.60 -1.27 -10.30
C GLY A 123 -1.24 -0.80 -10.84
N LEU A 124 -0.12 -1.27 -10.27
CA LEU A 124 1.24 -0.96 -10.72
C LEU A 124 1.56 -1.51 -12.13
N LEU A 125 0.85 -2.55 -12.58
CA LEU A 125 1.09 -3.24 -13.84
C LEU A 125 0.02 -2.95 -14.90
N GLN A 126 -1.00 -2.12 -14.59
CA GLN A 126 -2.07 -1.81 -15.56
C GLN A 126 -1.60 -0.82 -16.64
N THR A 127 -2.15 -0.98 -17.85
CA THR A 127 -2.19 0.07 -18.87
C THR A 127 -3.30 1.08 -18.55
N GLU A 128 -3.28 2.24 -19.21
CA GLU A 128 -4.34 3.25 -19.06
C GLU A 128 -5.69 2.74 -19.49
N GLU A 129 -5.74 2.08 -20.62
CA GLU A 129 -6.95 1.55 -21.26
C GLU A 129 -7.58 0.45 -20.39
N TYR A 130 -6.73 -0.42 -19.81
CA TYR A 130 -7.20 -1.44 -18.87
C TYR A 130 -7.77 -0.80 -17.61
N ALA A 131 -7.07 0.18 -17.02
CA ALA A 131 -7.53 0.90 -15.85
C ALA A 131 -8.85 1.65 -16.11
N LEU A 132 -8.97 2.29 -17.29
CA LEU A 132 -10.19 2.97 -17.72
C LEU A 132 -11.37 1.99 -17.79
N ALA A 133 -11.19 0.83 -18.44
CA ALA A 133 -12.23 -0.20 -18.55
C ALA A 133 -12.68 -0.72 -17.17
N VAL A 134 -11.74 -0.90 -16.24
CA VAL A 134 -12.05 -1.28 -14.84
C VAL A 134 -12.89 -0.19 -14.18
N TYR A 135 -12.46 1.09 -14.21
CA TYR A 135 -13.18 2.18 -13.53
C TYR A 135 -14.56 2.43 -14.11
N GLN A 136 -14.72 2.42 -15.43
CA GLN A 136 -16.02 2.59 -16.08
C GLN A 136 -17.03 1.50 -15.67
N THR A 137 -16.55 0.30 -15.43
CA THR A 137 -17.41 -0.83 -15.03
C THR A 137 -17.69 -0.85 -13.53
N THR A 138 -16.66 -0.62 -12.71
CA THR A 138 -16.78 -0.75 -11.24
C THR A 138 -17.32 0.50 -10.57
N MET A 139 -17.19 1.68 -11.21
CA MET A 139 -17.54 2.98 -10.66
C MET A 139 -18.39 3.83 -11.63
N PRO A 140 -19.54 3.33 -12.11
CA PRO A 140 -20.29 3.96 -13.21
C PRO A 140 -20.89 5.34 -12.89
N LYS A 141 -20.83 5.78 -11.63
CA LYS A 141 -21.33 7.08 -11.18
C LYS A 141 -20.24 8.13 -10.96
N ILE A 142 -18.98 7.79 -11.18
CA ILE A 142 -17.88 8.72 -11.03
C ILE A 142 -17.68 9.50 -12.33
N SER A 143 -17.39 10.81 -12.23
CA SER A 143 -17.14 11.66 -13.40
C SER A 143 -15.83 11.26 -14.13
N ASP A 144 -15.80 11.49 -15.44
CA ASP A 144 -14.61 11.24 -16.27
C ASP A 144 -13.37 11.96 -15.72
N GLN A 145 -13.52 13.18 -15.21
CA GLN A 145 -12.43 13.93 -14.60
C GLN A 145 -11.80 13.20 -13.40
N VAL A 146 -12.61 12.56 -12.55
CA VAL A 146 -12.11 11.79 -11.41
C VAL A 146 -11.45 10.48 -11.89
N ILE A 147 -12.01 9.85 -12.93
CA ILE A 147 -11.39 8.67 -13.55
C ILE A 147 -10.00 9.01 -14.09
N GLU A 148 -9.87 10.11 -14.85
CA GLU A 148 -8.59 10.58 -15.36
C GLU A 148 -7.56 10.83 -14.23
N GLN A 149 -7.97 11.48 -13.14
CA GLN A 149 -7.09 11.70 -12.00
C GLN A 149 -6.62 10.39 -11.37
N ARG A 150 -7.51 9.39 -11.24
CA ARG A 150 -7.16 8.06 -10.73
C ARG A 150 -6.22 7.29 -11.65
N ILE A 151 -6.40 7.40 -12.97
CA ILE A 151 -5.50 6.81 -13.95
C ILE A 151 -4.11 7.45 -13.84
N ARG A 152 -4.02 8.77 -13.78
CA ARG A 152 -2.74 9.49 -13.57
C ARG A 152 -2.06 9.04 -12.26
N ALA A 153 -2.82 8.93 -11.17
CA ALA A 153 -2.29 8.42 -9.90
C ALA A 153 -1.69 7.02 -10.05
N ARG A 154 -2.34 6.13 -10.82
CA ARG A 154 -1.79 4.78 -11.09
C ARG A 154 -0.50 4.81 -11.89
N GLN A 155 -0.40 5.69 -12.91
CA GLN A 155 0.80 5.85 -13.70
C GLN A 155 1.97 6.38 -12.89
N GLU A 156 1.72 7.43 -12.08
CA GLU A 156 2.76 7.96 -11.18
C GLU A 156 3.23 6.91 -10.17
N ARG A 157 2.30 6.11 -9.62
CA ARG A 157 2.64 4.99 -8.73
C ARG A 157 3.52 3.94 -9.41
N ALA A 158 3.29 3.61 -10.67
CA ALA A 158 4.09 2.63 -11.40
C ALA A 158 5.58 3.04 -11.49
N GLY A 159 5.91 4.32 -11.29
CA GLY A 159 7.28 4.83 -11.20
C GLY A 159 8.10 4.20 -10.05
N VAL A 160 7.47 3.65 -9.01
CA VAL A 160 8.17 2.96 -7.90
C VAL A 160 8.97 1.73 -8.38
N LEU A 161 8.59 1.14 -9.52
CA LEU A 161 9.28 0.00 -10.12
C LEU A 161 10.53 0.38 -10.92
N ALA A 162 10.82 1.68 -11.09
CA ALA A 162 11.92 2.18 -11.92
C ALA A 162 12.78 3.26 -11.25
N LYS A 163 12.58 3.51 -9.94
CA LYS A 163 13.45 4.41 -9.16
C LYS A 163 14.82 3.78 -8.89
N ASP A 164 15.77 4.52 -8.33
CA ASP A 164 17.14 4.03 -8.03
C ASP A 164 17.12 2.82 -7.09
N ASP A 165 16.29 2.86 -6.02
CA ASP A 165 16.00 1.72 -5.15
C ASP A 165 14.58 1.21 -5.47
N PRO A 166 14.41 0.38 -6.52
CA PRO A 166 13.09 0.02 -7.00
C PRO A 166 12.37 -0.92 -6.03
N LEU A 167 11.05 -0.76 -5.96
CA LEU A 167 10.20 -1.68 -5.19
C LEU A 167 10.39 -3.12 -5.69
N GLU A 168 10.72 -4.03 -4.78
CA GLU A 168 10.70 -5.46 -5.07
C GLU A 168 9.26 -5.96 -5.12
N LEU A 169 8.82 -6.37 -6.29
CA LEU A 169 7.42 -6.75 -6.54
C LEU A 169 7.29 -8.25 -6.81
N TRP A 170 6.52 -8.93 -5.97
CA TRP A 170 6.11 -10.32 -6.22
C TRP A 170 4.61 -10.39 -6.41
N VAL A 171 4.17 -10.84 -7.58
CA VAL A 171 2.76 -10.94 -7.94
C VAL A 171 2.37 -12.39 -8.17
N VAL A 172 1.33 -12.84 -7.51
CA VAL A 172 0.61 -14.07 -7.83
C VAL A 172 -0.77 -13.67 -8.37
N LEU A 173 -1.03 -13.95 -9.65
CA LEU A 173 -2.32 -13.74 -10.29
C LEU A 173 -3.08 -15.05 -10.35
N ASP A 174 -4.35 -15.02 -9.97
CA ASP A 174 -5.27 -16.10 -10.33
C ASP A 174 -5.45 -16.15 -11.86
N GLU A 175 -5.56 -17.34 -12.43
CA GLU A 175 -5.75 -17.49 -13.89
C GLU A 175 -6.97 -16.73 -14.42
N ALA A 176 -8.02 -16.53 -13.61
CA ALA A 176 -9.18 -15.73 -13.99
C ALA A 176 -8.81 -14.31 -14.44
N VAL A 177 -7.74 -13.73 -13.88
CA VAL A 177 -7.27 -12.38 -14.23
C VAL A 177 -6.81 -12.28 -15.68
N ILE A 178 -6.16 -13.33 -16.21
CA ILE A 178 -5.69 -13.37 -17.59
C ILE A 178 -6.74 -13.93 -18.57
N ARG A 179 -7.82 -14.57 -18.06
CA ARG A 179 -8.90 -15.09 -18.92
C ARG A 179 -10.05 -14.12 -19.11
N ARG A 180 -10.20 -13.14 -18.21
CA ARG A 180 -11.26 -12.13 -18.29
C ARG A 180 -10.89 -11.04 -19.29
N LEU A 181 -11.74 -10.83 -20.32
CA LEU A 181 -11.54 -9.82 -21.36
C LEU A 181 -11.96 -8.43 -20.86
N VAL A 182 -11.10 -7.79 -20.06
CA VAL A 182 -11.32 -6.43 -19.55
C VAL A 182 -11.02 -5.43 -20.67
N GLY A 183 -11.99 -4.61 -21.05
CA GLY A 183 -11.86 -3.63 -22.13
C GLY A 183 -11.83 -4.21 -23.54
N GLY A 184 -11.94 -5.54 -23.68
CA GLY A 184 -11.91 -6.22 -24.97
C GLY A 184 -10.54 -6.74 -25.39
N ARG A 185 -10.46 -7.34 -26.57
CA ARG A 185 -9.24 -8.03 -27.08
C ARG A 185 -8.03 -7.10 -27.18
N GLU A 186 -8.20 -5.93 -27.80
CA GLU A 186 -7.11 -4.99 -28.04
C GLU A 186 -6.47 -4.49 -26.73
N VAL A 187 -7.33 -4.14 -25.76
CA VAL A 187 -6.87 -3.70 -24.43
C VAL A 187 -6.12 -4.82 -23.71
N MET A 188 -6.61 -6.07 -23.82
CA MET A 188 -5.94 -7.22 -23.19
C MET A 188 -4.59 -7.55 -23.82
N VAL A 189 -4.46 -7.45 -25.15
CA VAL A 189 -3.17 -7.64 -25.86
C VAL A 189 -2.13 -6.60 -25.36
N GLN A 190 -2.50 -5.33 -25.30
CA GLN A 190 -1.64 -4.27 -24.76
C GLN A 190 -1.29 -4.51 -23.27
N GLN A 191 -2.27 -4.92 -22.50
CA GLN A 191 -2.05 -5.23 -21.09
C GLN A 191 -1.08 -6.41 -20.90
N PHE A 192 -1.18 -7.45 -21.70
CA PHE A 192 -0.24 -8.57 -21.65
C PHE A 192 1.17 -8.19 -22.10
N SER A 193 1.29 -7.37 -23.14
CA SER A 193 2.60 -6.81 -23.54
C SER A 193 3.25 -6.08 -22.36
N ARG A 194 2.51 -5.20 -21.71
CA ARG A 194 3.01 -4.50 -20.51
C ARG A 194 3.37 -5.43 -19.36
N LEU A 195 2.62 -6.53 -19.15
CA LEU A 195 2.98 -7.53 -18.14
C LEU A 195 4.32 -8.18 -18.48
N LEU A 196 4.49 -8.63 -19.73
CA LEU A 196 5.72 -9.27 -20.21
C LEU A 196 6.92 -8.33 -20.07
N ASP A 197 6.80 -7.06 -20.49
CA ASP A 197 7.84 -6.04 -20.34
C ASP A 197 8.26 -5.85 -18.87
N ASN A 198 7.31 -5.91 -17.94
CA ASN A 198 7.63 -5.80 -16.52
C ASN A 198 8.32 -7.05 -15.96
N THR A 199 8.09 -8.25 -16.52
CA THR A 199 8.78 -9.46 -16.07
C THR A 199 10.27 -9.49 -16.49
N GLU A 200 10.69 -8.62 -17.39
CA GLU A 200 12.12 -8.44 -17.75
C GLU A 200 12.90 -7.67 -16.68
N LYS A 201 12.21 -6.96 -15.80
CA LYS A 201 12.83 -6.22 -14.69
C LYS A 201 13.25 -7.20 -13.59
N ARG A 202 14.44 -7.00 -13.03
CA ARG A 202 15.01 -7.87 -11.99
C ARG A 202 14.23 -7.85 -10.66
N ASN A 203 13.52 -6.75 -10.41
CA ASN A 203 12.74 -6.52 -9.20
C ASN A 203 11.26 -6.93 -9.33
N VAL A 204 10.86 -7.58 -10.43
CA VAL A 204 9.48 -8.02 -10.65
C VAL A 204 9.44 -9.54 -10.85
N ILE A 205 8.72 -10.24 -10.00
CA ILE A 205 8.41 -11.66 -10.12
C ILE A 205 6.91 -11.81 -10.33
N LEU A 206 6.52 -12.50 -11.40
CA LEU A 206 5.12 -12.78 -11.71
C LEU A 206 4.90 -14.30 -11.79
N GLN A 207 3.87 -14.76 -11.09
CA GLN A 207 3.39 -16.14 -11.14
C GLN A 207 1.90 -16.18 -11.39
N ILE A 208 1.41 -17.22 -12.04
CA ILE A 208 -0.02 -17.47 -12.25
C ILE A 208 -0.41 -18.68 -11.44
N LEU A 209 -1.48 -18.54 -10.67
CA LEU A 209 -2.15 -19.64 -9.98
C LEU A 209 -3.17 -20.23 -10.94
N PRO A 210 -2.93 -21.43 -11.52
CA PRO A 210 -3.77 -21.98 -12.54
C PRO A 210 -5.07 -22.56 -11.95
N PHE A 211 -6.13 -22.67 -12.74
CA PHE A 211 -7.42 -23.21 -12.29
C PHE A 211 -7.33 -24.66 -11.81
N ASP A 212 -6.41 -25.45 -12.37
CA ASP A 212 -6.19 -26.84 -11.96
C ASP A 212 -5.49 -27.00 -10.61
N ALA A 213 -4.96 -25.92 -10.04
CA ALA A 213 -4.52 -25.90 -8.63
C ALA A 213 -5.69 -26.14 -7.66
N GLY A 214 -6.94 -25.96 -8.12
CA GLY A 214 -8.14 -26.20 -7.33
C GLY A 214 -8.35 -25.18 -6.20
N ALA A 215 -8.83 -25.64 -5.05
CA ALA A 215 -9.12 -24.77 -3.92
C ALA A 215 -7.82 -24.24 -3.29
N HIS A 216 -7.78 -22.95 -3.02
CA HIS A 216 -6.59 -22.25 -2.51
C HIS A 216 -6.96 -21.15 -1.48
N PRO A 217 -6.05 -20.73 -0.60
CA PRO A 217 -6.36 -19.77 0.48
C PRO A 217 -6.78 -18.38 -0.02
N GLY A 218 -6.45 -18.00 -1.26
CA GLY A 218 -6.81 -16.72 -1.86
C GLY A 218 -8.25 -16.62 -2.37
N MET A 219 -9.10 -17.65 -2.22
CA MET A 219 -10.51 -17.63 -2.66
C MET A 219 -11.35 -16.58 -1.91
N LEU A 220 -10.88 -16.07 -0.77
CA LEU A 220 -11.57 -15.04 0.01
C LEU A 220 -11.37 -13.63 -0.56
N GLY A 221 -10.43 -13.42 -1.47
CA GLY A 221 -10.19 -12.13 -2.12
C GLY A 221 -8.73 -11.77 -2.28
N SER A 222 -8.52 -10.65 -2.97
CA SER A 222 -7.20 -10.07 -3.25
C SER A 222 -6.63 -9.35 -2.03
N PHE A 223 -5.32 -9.34 -1.90
CA PHE A 223 -4.62 -8.58 -0.85
C PHE A 223 -3.20 -8.20 -1.29
N THR A 224 -2.64 -7.23 -0.59
CA THR A 224 -1.25 -6.78 -0.76
C THR A 224 -0.56 -6.74 0.59
N LEU A 225 0.63 -7.34 0.70
CA LEU A 225 1.53 -7.17 1.84
C LEU A 225 2.61 -6.16 1.46
N LEU A 226 2.94 -5.26 2.36
CA LEU A 226 4.03 -4.30 2.22
C LEU A 226 5.04 -4.48 3.34
N ASP A 227 6.32 -4.58 2.98
CA ASP A 227 7.45 -4.61 3.88
C ASP A 227 8.25 -3.31 3.74
N PHE A 228 8.88 -2.85 4.81
CA PHE A 228 9.58 -1.58 4.84
C PHE A 228 11.09 -1.76 5.09
N PRO A 229 11.93 -0.78 4.63
CA PRO A 229 13.38 -0.88 4.78
C PRO A 229 13.85 -0.90 6.25
N ASP A 230 13.12 -0.23 7.14
CA ASP A 230 13.47 -0.20 8.56
C ASP A 230 12.76 -1.35 9.29
N PRO A 231 13.50 -2.25 9.97
CA PRO A 231 12.91 -3.35 10.74
C PRO A 231 11.97 -2.91 11.86
N ALA A 232 12.03 -1.66 12.29
CA ALA A 232 11.11 -1.09 13.28
C ALA A 232 9.75 -0.73 12.69
N ASP A 233 9.64 -0.64 11.36
CA ASP A 233 8.36 -0.42 10.69
C ASP A 233 7.67 -1.77 10.46
N PRO A 234 6.55 -2.05 11.14
CA PRO A 234 5.86 -3.31 10.98
C PRO A 234 5.30 -3.45 9.55
N GLU A 235 5.33 -4.69 9.05
CA GLU A 235 4.60 -5.06 7.83
C GLU A 235 3.13 -4.64 7.94
N LEU A 236 2.51 -4.38 6.81
CA LEU A 236 1.08 -4.13 6.74
C LEU A 236 0.42 -4.87 5.57
N VAL A 237 -0.87 -5.09 5.70
CA VAL A 237 -1.71 -5.66 4.65
C VAL A 237 -2.72 -4.61 4.20
N TYR A 238 -2.87 -4.48 2.89
CA TYR A 238 -3.96 -3.74 2.27
C TYR A 238 -4.94 -4.71 1.62
N VAL A 239 -6.22 -4.53 1.94
CA VAL A 239 -7.32 -5.26 1.32
C VAL A 239 -8.28 -4.25 0.70
N GLU A 240 -8.51 -4.38 -0.60
CA GLU A 240 -9.51 -3.58 -1.31
C GLU A 240 -10.90 -4.19 -1.14
N GLY A 241 -11.85 -3.40 -0.67
CA GLY A 241 -13.21 -3.86 -0.42
C GLY A 241 -14.26 -3.09 -1.21
N ILE A 242 -15.43 -3.73 -1.46
CA ILE A 242 -16.55 -3.11 -2.18
C ILE A 242 -17.08 -1.88 -1.43
N ALA A 243 -17.14 -1.94 -0.11
CA ALA A 243 -17.69 -0.88 0.72
C ALA A 243 -16.60 0.06 1.27
N SER A 244 -15.45 -0.49 1.58
CA SER A 244 -14.29 0.25 2.13
C SER A 244 -13.03 -0.56 1.97
N ASP A 245 -11.92 0.14 1.73
CA ASP A 245 -10.60 -0.44 1.80
C ASP A 245 -10.17 -0.58 3.27
N GLU A 246 -9.26 -1.51 3.55
CA GLU A 246 -8.73 -1.76 4.87
C GLU A 246 -7.21 -1.83 4.86
N LEU A 247 -6.58 -1.17 5.84
CA LEU A 247 -5.17 -1.32 6.19
C LEU A 247 -5.09 -2.09 7.50
N ILE A 248 -4.52 -3.28 7.45
CA ILE A 248 -4.39 -4.18 8.59
C ILE A 248 -2.96 -4.09 9.10
N GLU A 249 -2.83 -3.67 10.35
CA GLU A 249 -1.58 -3.60 11.10
C GLU A 249 -1.73 -4.49 12.34
N GLY A 250 -0.74 -5.29 12.64
CA GLY A 250 -0.78 -6.15 13.81
C GLY A 250 -0.25 -7.54 13.50
N HIS A 251 0.64 -8.01 14.35
CA HIS A 251 1.43 -9.21 14.11
C HIS A 251 0.63 -10.49 13.79
N PRO A 252 -0.48 -10.83 14.47
CA PRO A 252 -1.19 -12.08 14.18
C PRO A 252 -1.86 -12.09 12.81
N GLU A 253 -2.53 -10.99 12.46
CA GLU A 253 -3.29 -10.85 11.21
C GLU A 253 -2.34 -10.77 10.03
N VAL A 254 -1.33 -9.90 10.08
CA VAL A 254 -0.33 -9.74 9.02
C VAL A 254 0.42 -11.04 8.76
N ARG A 255 0.84 -11.75 9.83
CA ARG A 255 1.46 -13.07 9.71
C ARG A 255 0.56 -14.07 8.98
N ARG A 256 -0.74 -14.06 9.23
CA ARG A 256 -1.70 -14.94 8.55
C ARG A 256 -1.70 -14.71 7.04
N TYR A 257 -1.71 -13.45 6.59
CA TYR A 257 -1.61 -13.11 5.18
C TYR A 257 -0.27 -13.51 4.57
N GLY A 258 0.83 -13.37 5.32
CA GLY A 258 2.15 -13.84 4.90
C GLY A 258 2.16 -15.35 4.62
N VAL A 259 1.62 -16.16 5.55
CA VAL A 259 1.48 -17.61 5.36
C VAL A 259 0.57 -17.95 4.17
N MET A 260 -0.54 -17.21 3.99
CA MET A 260 -1.41 -17.38 2.83
C MET A 260 -0.68 -17.09 1.51
N PHE A 261 0.09 -16.02 1.45
CA PHE A 261 0.88 -15.68 0.27
C PHE A 261 1.90 -16.76 -0.07
N ASP A 262 2.62 -17.29 0.93
CA ASP A 262 3.59 -18.38 0.74
C ASP A 262 2.94 -19.66 0.20
N GLN A 263 1.74 -19.99 0.67
CA GLN A 263 0.97 -21.12 0.14
C GLN A 263 0.55 -20.88 -1.32
N LEU A 264 0.01 -19.69 -1.63
CA LEU A 264 -0.38 -19.31 -2.99
C LEU A 264 0.81 -19.37 -3.96
N ARG A 265 1.96 -18.83 -3.54
CA ARG A 265 3.20 -18.87 -4.31
C ARG A 265 3.67 -20.29 -4.58
N ALA A 266 3.54 -21.18 -3.61
CA ALA A 266 3.92 -22.60 -3.74
C ALA A 266 2.98 -23.38 -4.68
N MET A 267 1.71 -22.99 -4.78
CA MET A 267 0.71 -23.59 -5.67
C MET A 267 0.76 -23.00 -7.09
N ALA A 268 1.32 -21.81 -7.26
CA ALA A 268 1.40 -21.12 -8.54
C ALA A 268 2.44 -21.77 -9.46
N LEU A 269 2.27 -21.57 -10.77
CA LEU A 269 3.26 -21.94 -11.78
C LEU A 269 4.61 -21.26 -11.51
N SER A 270 5.69 -21.83 -12.03
CA SER A 270 6.98 -21.13 -12.02
C SER A 270 6.89 -19.80 -12.77
N PRO A 271 7.74 -18.79 -12.49
CA PRO A 271 7.74 -17.54 -13.26
C PRO A 271 7.84 -17.77 -14.77
N ARG A 272 8.66 -18.74 -15.21
CA ARG A 272 8.83 -19.10 -16.63
C ARG A 272 7.54 -19.67 -17.24
N ASP A 273 6.88 -20.59 -16.53
CA ASP A 273 5.65 -21.21 -17.04
C ASP A 273 4.48 -20.21 -17.03
N SER A 274 4.48 -19.28 -16.09
CA SER A 274 3.54 -18.17 -16.05
C SER A 274 3.69 -17.23 -17.25
N ILE A 275 4.93 -16.91 -17.66
CA ILE A 275 5.21 -16.16 -18.89
C ILE A 275 4.70 -16.93 -20.11
N ASN A 276 4.95 -18.24 -20.21
CA ASN A 276 4.46 -19.08 -21.30
C ASN A 276 2.93 -19.03 -21.38
N MET A 277 2.22 -19.14 -20.26
CA MET A 277 0.76 -19.07 -20.19
C MET A 277 0.23 -17.70 -20.66
N ILE A 278 0.89 -16.59 -20.31
CA ILE A 278 0.51 -15.26 -20.79
C ILE A 278 0.71 -15.16 -22.32
N GLN A 279 1.83 -15.66 -22.84
CA GLN A 279 2.10 -15.68 -24.28
C GLN A 279 1.07 -16.53 -25.06
N GLU A 280 0.62 -17.65 -24.50
CA GLU A 280 -0.47 -18.43 -25.05
C GLU A 280 -1.79 -17.65 -25.05
N ALA A 281 -2.09 -16.92 -23.98
CA ALA A 281 -3.28 -16.07 -23.93
C ALA A 281 -3.22 -14.95 -24.99
N VAL A 282 -2.05 -14.34 -25.25
CA VAL A 282 -1.87 -13.37 -26.34
C VAL A 282 -2.20 -14.02 -27.69
N ARG A 283 -1.57 -15.15 -28.01
CA ARG A 283 -1.82 -15.87 -29.28
C ARG A 283 -3.29 -16.21 -29.50
N ALA A 284 -3.99 -16.60 -28.44
CA ALA A 284 -5.43 -16.89 -28.51
C ALA A 284 -6.30 -15.65 -28.74
N LEU A 285 -5.81 -14.46 -28.40
CA LEU A 285 -6.50 -13.20 -28.69
C LEU A 285 -6.22 -12.68 -30.09
N GLU A 286 -5.09 -13.01 -30.69
CA GLU A 286 -4.70 -12.56 -32.04
C GLU A 286 -5.28 -13.46 -33.13
N SER A 287 -5.70 -14.70 -32.80
CA SER A 287 -6.38 -15.65 -33.67
C SER A 287 -7.89 -15.34 -33.77
#